data_9ae7307501d3ce28570f890106f8cff9
#
_entry.id   9ae7307501d3ce28570f890106f8cff9
#
_cell.length_a   1.000
_cell.length_b   1.000
_cell.length_c   1.000
_cell.angle_alpha   90.00
_cell.angle_beta   90.00
_cell.angle_gamma   90.00
#
_symmetry.space_group_name_H-M   'P 1'
#
loop_
_entity.id
_entity.type
_entity.pdbx_description
1 polymer ?
#
loop_
_entity_poly.entity_id
_entity_poly.type
_entity_poly.pdbx_seq_one_letter_code
_entity_poly.pdbx_strand_id
1 'polypeptide(L)'
;GRTYSPVTGREVRCYQVQDIVSYIVGQTGRRVLVCATVRPAAGQGAVERLTLLVKEGIQRIYADGAAIPVEEYISRPGIEQTGEFDIVVDRVKVRDDEETKSRLGDSVAQALSYGGGSCKIVVQEEDGDRAEIFSTRFEADGMTFEVPTEHMFSFNNPIGACPVCEGYGKVVGIDEELVVPDKTRSIYDDAI
;
A
#
# COMPACT_ATOMS: atom_id res chain seq x y z
N GLY A 1 19.42 8.10 -1.93
CA GLY A 1 18.73 7.74 -3.17
C GLY A 1 17.23 7.88 -3.02
N ARG A 2 16.50 7.97 -4.12
CA ARG A 2 15.04 7.95 -4.14
C ARG A 2 14.62 6.68 -4.85
N THR A 3 13.64 5.96 -4.30
CA THR A 3 13.10 4.75 -4.90
C THR A 3 11.85 5.12 -5.69
N TYR A 4 11.73 4.56 -6.89
CA TYR A 4 10.59 4.76 -7.78
C TYR A 4 9.95 3.41 -8.11
N SER A 5 8.62 3.39 -8.18
CA SER A 5 7.91 2.20 -8.64
C SER A 5 8.25 1.90 -10.12
N PRO A 6 8.64 0.68 -10.47
CA PRO A 6 8.90 0.30 -11.85
C PRO A 6 7.63 0.24 -12.71
N VAL A 7 6.44 0.19 -12.08
CA VAL A 7 5.15 0.11 -12.77
C VAL A 7 4.63 1.50 -13.12
N THR A 8 4.58 2.41 -12.14
CA THR A 8 3.98 3.75 -12.32
C THR A 8 4.99 4.86 -12.44
N GLY A 9 6.27 4.63 -12.14
CA GLY A 9 7.31 5.66 -12.08
C GLY A 9 7.13 6.65 -10.92
N ARG A 10 6.18 6.41 -10.00
CA ARG A 10 5.96 7.26 -8.83
C ARG A 10 7.03 7.01 -7.78
N GLU A 11 7.45 8.09 -7.09
CA GLU A 11 8.36 7.98 -5.97
C GLU A 11 7.68 7.21 -4.81
N VAL A 12 8.36 6.17 -4.33
CA VAL A 12 7.93 5.40 -3.17
C VAL A 12 8.35 6.14 -1.92
N ARG A 13 7.40 6.54 -1.11
CA ARG A 13 7.63 7.27 0.13
C ARG A 13 7.01 6.52 1.30
N CYS A 14 7.71 6.52 2.41
CA CYS A 14 7.19 6.09 3.70
C CYS A 14 6.83 7.35 4.49
N TYR A 15 5.55 7.49 4.82
CA TYR A 15 5.04 8.63 5.58
C TYR A 15 4.93 8.28 7.07
N GLN A 16 5.20 9.25 7.92
CA GLN A 16 4.88 9.17 9.34
C GLN A 16 3.53 9.84 9.60
N VAL A 17 2.91 9.55 10.75
CA VAL A 17 1.64 10.17 11.15
C VAL A 17 1.74 11.69 11.09
N GLN A 18 2.86 12.27 11.55
CA GLN A 18 3.09 13.72 11.53
C GLN A 18 3.12 14.31 10.11
N ASP A 19 3.65 13.58 9.13
CA ASP A 19 3.69 14.04 7.73
C ASP A 19 2.26 14.14 7.18
N ILE A 20 1.43 13.15 7.47
CA ILE A 20 0.02 13.09 7.05
C ILE A 20 -0.79 14.19 7.74
N VAL A 21 -0.60 14.38 9.05
CA VAL A 21 -1.25 15.47 9.80
C VAL A 21 -0.85 16.83 9.23
N SER A 22 0.44 17.04 8.93
CA SER A 22 0.94 18.29 8.34
C SER A 22 0.32 18.56 6.97
N TYR A 23 0.15 17.51 6.15
CA TYR A 23 -0.56 17.60 4.87
C TYR A 23 -2.03 18.03 5.06
N ILE A 24 -2.75 17.42 6.03
CA ILE A 24 -4.14 17.75 6.33
C ILE A 24 -4.26 19.18 6.84
N VAL A 25 -3.40 19.60 7.77
CA VAL A 25 -3.40 20.97 8.33
C VAL A 25 -3.17 22.00 7.23
N GLY A 26 -2.36 21.70 6.21
CA GLY A 26 -2.21 22.54 5.02
C GLY A 26 -3.52 22.77 4.23
N GLN A 27 -4.59 22.02 4.51
CA GLN A 27 -5.92 22.18 3.92
C GLN A 27 -6.89 23.01 4.81
N THR A 28 -6.34 23.91 5.62
CA THR A 28 -7.12 24.74 6.56
C THR A 28 -8.37 25.36 5.92
N GLY A 29 -9.50 25.30 6.62
CA GLY A 29 -10.80 25.78 6.16
C GLY A 29 -11.62 24.76 5.36
N ARG A 30 -10.99 23.73 4.81
CA ARG A 30 -11.67 22.66 4.04
C ARG A 30 -12.21 21.56 4.95
N ARG A 31 -13.12 20.77 4.42
CA ARG A 31 -13.53 19.51 5.06
C ARG A 31 -12.67 18.38 4.54
N VAL A 32 -12.18 17.56 5.46
CA VAL A 32 -11.33 16.41 5.15
C VAL A 32 -11.94 15.17 5.77
N LEU A 33 -11.96 14.08 5.02
CA LEU A 33 -12.27 12.74 5.50
C LEU A 33 -10.96 11.97 5.68
N VAL A 34 -10.81 11.35 6.83
CA VAL A 34 -9.74 10.38 7.09
C VAL A 34 -10.35 9.00 6.88
N CYS A 35 -9.90 8.30 5.85
CA CYS A 35 -10.44 7.02 5.42
C CYS A 35 -9.40 5.91 5.47
N ALA A 36 -9.87 4.68 5.53
CA ALA A 36 -9.05 3.50 5.40
C ALA A 36 -9.73 2.50 4.46
N THR A 37 -8.97 1.90 3.56
CA THR A 37 -9.45 0.80 2.71
C THR A 37 -9.37 -0.49 3.49
N VAL A 38 -10.51 -1.16 3.66
CA VAL A 38 -10.65 -2.41 4.41
C VAL A 38 -11.15 -3.51 3.48
N ARG A 39 -10.61 -4.71 3.66
CA ARG A 39 -11.03 -5.92 2.95
C ARG A 39 -11.66 -6.91 3.92
N PRO A 40 -12.74 -7.62 3.53
CA PRO A 40 -13.21 -8.77 4.30
C PRO A 40 -12.10 -9.83 4.40
N ALA A 41 -12.06 -10.53 5.53
CA ALA A 41 -11.15 -11.66 5.67
C ALA A 41 -11.56 -12.83 4.74
N ALA A 42 -10.64 -13.76 4.49
CA ALA A 42 -10.93 -14.92 3.66
C ALA A 42 -12.12 -15.71 4.26
N GLY A 43 -13.19 -15.88 3.47
CA GLY A 43 -14.42 -16.54 3.90
C GLY A 43 -15.41 -15.66 4.66
N GLN A 44 -15.13 -14.36 4.85
CA GLN A 44 -16.03 -13.40 5.48
C GLN A 44 -16.79 -12.62 4.42
N GLY A 45 -18.12 -12.49 4.56
CA GLY A 45 -18.94 -11.63 3.71
C GLY A 45 -18.71 -10.14 3.97
N ALA A 46 -18.93 -9.32 2.95
CA ALA A 46 -18.80 -7.85 3.08
C ALA A 46 -19.76 -7.28 4.13
N VAL A 47 -21.00 -7.73 4.16
CA VAL A 47 -22.03 -7.31 5.13
C VAL A 47 -21.62 -7.66 6.56
N GLU A 48 -21.08 -8.87 6.77
CA GLU A 48 -20.59 -9.29 8.09
C GLU A 48 -19.46 -8.40 8.57
N ARG A 49 -18.47 -8.12 7.70
CA ARG A 49 -17.36 -7.23 8.04
C ARG A 49 -17.84 -5.82 8.35
N LEU A 50 -18.75 -5.27 7.56
CA LEU A 50 -19.33 -3.94 7.78
C LEU A 50 -20.11 -3.89 9.11
N THR A 51 -20.84 -4.94 9.45
CA THR A 51 -21.57 -5.04 10.73
C THR A 51 -20.63 -5.03 11.92
N LEU A 52 -19.48 -5.68 11.83
CA LEU A 52 -18.44 -5.64 12.86
C LEU A 52 -17.86 -4.23 12.99
N LEU A 53 -17.55 -3.56 11.89
CA LEU A 53 -17.03 -2.19 11.88
C LEU A 53 -18.00 -1.18 12.52
N VAL A 54 -19.32 -1.36 12.33
CA VAL A 54 -20.34 -0.55 13.03
C VAL A 54 -20.24 -0.72 14.55
N LYS A 55 -20.03 -1.95 15.04
CA LYS A 55 -19.83 -2.22 16.47
C LYS A 55 -18.53 -1.59 17.01
N GLU A 56 -17.52 -1.45 16.16
CA GLU A 56 -16.26 -0.76 16.45
C GLU A 56 -16.38 0.78 16.39
N GLY A 57 -17.55 1.31 15.99
CA GLY A 57 -17.84 2.75 15.95
C GLY A 57 -17.76 3.39 14.56
N ILE A 58 -17.47 2.63 13.51
CA ILE A 58 -17.46 3.13 12.13
C ILE A 58 -18.90 3.27 11.64
N GLN A 59 -19.29 4.49 11.30
CA GLN A 59 -20.68 4.80 10.92
C GLN A 59 -20.85 5.09 9.43
N ARG A 60 -19.77 5.33 8.69
CA ARG A 60 -19.84 5.77 7.29
C ARG A 60 -18.80 5.08 6.42
N ILE A 61 -19.20 4.90 5.15
CA ILE A 61 -18.34 4.43 4.05
C ILE A 61 -18.20 5.58 3.05
N TYR A 62 -17.01 5.76 2.50
CA TYR A 62 -16.77 6.67 1.39
C TYR A 62 -16.95 5.90 0.08
N ALA A 63 -18.00 6.22 -0.65
CA ALA A 63 -18.31 5.62 -1.94
C ALA A 63 -18.99 6.66 -2.85
N ASP A 64 -18.73 6.58 -4.15
CA ASP A 64 -19.33 7.44 -5.17
C ASP A 64 -19.14 8.95 -4.91
N GLY A 65 -17.97 9.32 -4.35
CA GLY A 65 -17.67 10.72 -4.00
C GLY A 65 -18.41 11.25 -2.77
N ALA A 66 -19.01 10.37 -1.94
CA ALA A 66 -19.77 10.76 -0.77
C ALA A 66 -19.53 9.86 0.44
N ALA A 67 -19.68 10.43 1.63
CA ALA A 67 -19.67 9.70 2.91
C ALA A 67 -21.09 9.21 3.24
N ILE A 68 -21.36 7.94 2.98
CA ILE A 68 -22.67 7.30 3.08
C ILE A 68 -22.79 6.55 4.40
N PRO A 69 -23.92 6.53 5.11
CA PRO A 69 -24.15 5.67 6.27
C PRO A 69 -23.92 4.19 5.92
N VAL A 70 -23.32 3.42 6.84
CA VAL A 70 -23.04 1.99 6.62
C VAL A 70 -24.33 1.20 6.37
N GLU A 71 -25.43 1.52 7.06
CA GLU A 71 -26.73 0.86 6.91
C GLU A 71 -27.31 1.05 5.51
N GLU A 72 -27.15 2.26 4.93
CA GLU A 72 -27.55 2.54 3.55
C GLU A 72 -26.65 1.80 2.57
N TYR A 73 -25.34 1.77 2.83
CA TYR A 73 -24.38 1.08 1.97
C TYR A 73 -24.62 -0.43 1.93
N ILE A 74 -24.90 -1.06 3.07
CA ILE A 74 -25.24 -2.50 3.16
C ILE A 74 -26.48 -2.86 2.36
N SER A 75 -27.45 -1.93 2.23
CA SER A 75 -28.70 -2.16 1.50
C SER A 75 -28.54 -2.13 -0.02
N ARG A 76 -27.34 -1.81 -0.54
CA ARG A 76 -27.09 -1.75 -1.98
C ARG A 76 -27.02 -3.14 -2.61
N PRO A 77 -27.54 -3.31 -3.83
CA PRO A 77 -27.41 -4.57 -4.54
C PRO A 77 -25.95 -4.89 -4.87
N GLY A 78 -25.54 -6.14 -4.71
CA GLY A 78 -24.20 -6.61 -5.04
C GLY A 78 -23.12 -6.36 -3.98
N ILE A 79 -23.50 -5.88 -2.79
CA ILE A 79 -22.57 -5.57 -1.71
C ILE A 79 -21.71 -6.78 -1.28
N GLU A 80 -22.26 -7.99 -1.29
CA GLU A 80 -21.53 -9.22 -0.93
C GLU A 80 -20.38 -9.57 -1.89
N GLN A 81 -20.38 -8.98 -3.09
CA GLN A 81 -19.35 -9.19 -4.10
C GLN A 81 -18.25 -8.12 -4.00
N THR A 82 -18.41 -7.15 -3.10
CA THR A 82 -17.44 -6.05 -2.92
C THR A 82 -16.20 -6.58 -2.21
N GLY A 83 -15.06 -6.54 -2.91
CA GLY A 83 -13.78 -7.03 -2.39
C GLY A 83 -13.10 -6.08 -1.43
N GLU A 84 -13.44 -4.79 -1.48
CA GLU A 84 -12.88 -3.75 -0.59
C GLU A 84 -13.83 -2.56 -0.49
N PHE A 85 -13.74 -1.83 0.60
CA PHE A 85 -14.49 -0.61 0.82
C PHE A 85 -13.72 0.38 1.68
N ASP A 86 -13.96 1.67 1.45
CA ASP A 86 -13.32 2.75 2.18
C ASP A 86 -14.17 3.18 3.37
N ILE A 87 -13.74 2.84 4.57
CA ILE A 87 -14.38 3.30 5.81
C ILE A 87 -13.98 4.75 6.10
N VAL A 88 -14.91 5.55 6.62
CA VAL A 88 -14.62 6.90 7.12
C VAL A 88 -14.38 6.82 8.62
N VAL A 89 -13.12 6.98 9.01
CA VAL A 89 -12.68 6.97 10.41
C VAL A 89 -13.02 8.29 11.08
N ASP A 90 -12.76 9.41 10.40
CA ASP A 90 -13.07 10.73 10.92
C ASP A 90 -13.43 11.72 9.81
N ARG A 91 -14.18 12.75 10.18
CA ARG A 91 -14.56 13.87 9.31
C ARG A 91 -14.33 15.18 10.04
N VAL A 92 -13.36 15.94 9.59
CA VAL A 92 -12.88 17.14 10.26
C VAL A 92 -12.99 18.36 9.33
N LYS A 93 -13.47 19.49 9.85
CA LYS A 93 -13.23 20.79 9.25
C LYS A 93 -11.87 21.27 9.77
N VAL A 94 -10.90 21.32 8.89
CA VAL A 94 -9.49 21.56 9.26
C VAL A 94 -9.31 22.97 9.82
N ARG A 95 -8.68 23.04 10.99
CA ARG A 95 -8.21 24.27 11.66
C ARG A 95 -6.74 24.09 12.01
N ASP A 96 -6.00 25.19 12.04
CA ASP A 96 -4.61 25.18 12.50
C ASP A 96 -4.54 25.48 14.00
N ASP A 97 -5.07 24.57 14.80
CA ASP A 97 -4.99 24.61 16.26
C ASP A 97 -4.52 23.24 16.81
N GLU A 98 -3.98 23.26 18.01
CA GLU A 98 -3.39 22.05 18.63
C GLU A 98 -4.44 20.96 18.91
N GLU A 99 -5.68 21.33 19.19
CA GLU A 99 -6.78 20.38 19.41
C GLU A 99 -7.07 19.59 18.11
N THR A 100 -7.18 20.30 16.98
CA THR A 100 -7.37 19.69 15.66
C THR A 100 -6.18 18.81 15.29
N LYS A 101 -4.94 19.23 15.53
CA LYS A 101 -3.73 18.44 15.25
C LYS A 101 -3.69 17.15 16.06
N SER A 102 -4.00 17.24 17.37
CA SER A 102 -4.06 16.05 18.25
C SER A 102 -5.12 15.07 17.77
N ARG A 103 -6.33 15.55 17.51
CA ARG A 103 -7.43 14.72 16.99
C ARG A 103 -7.08 14.06 15.66
N LEU A 104 -6.47 14.80 14.73
CA LEU A 104 -6.02 14.26 13.44
C LEU A 104 -4.95 13.19 13.64
N GLY A 105 -4.03 13.38 14.60
CA GLY A 105 -3.02 12.36 14.92
C GLY A 105 -3.66 11.02 15.31
N ASP A 106 -4.64 11.06 16.20
CA ASP A 106 -5.37 9.85 16.63
C ASP A 106 -6.17 9.23 15.48
N SER A 107 -6.88 10.05 14.69
CA SER A 107 -7.69 9.59 13.57
C SER A 107 -6.84 8.96 12.46
N VAL A 108 -5.69 9.55 12.13
CA VAL A 108 -4.75 9.03 11.14
C VAL A 108 -4.12 7.72 11.63
N ALA A 109 -3.71 7.64 12.91
CA ALA A 109 -3.17 6.41 13.49
C ALA A 109 -4.20 5.28 13.44
N GLN A 110 -5.46 5.57 13.75
CA GLN A 110 -6.56 4.61 13.67
C GLN A 110 -6.81 4.17 12.21
N ALA A 111 -6.83 5.10 11.26
CA ALA A 111 -7.00 4.78 9.85
C ALA A 111 -5.87 3.89 9.30
N LEU A 112 -4.61 4.19 9.68
CA LEU A 112 -3.45 3.36 9.33
C LEU A 112 -3.57 1.95 9.94
N SER A 113 -4.11 1.81 11.15
CA SER A 113 -4.36 0.50 11.76
C SER A 113 -5.39 -0.31 10.97
N TYR A 114 -6.53 0.29 10.59
CA TYR A 114 -7.55 -0.38 9.79
C TYR A 114 -7.06 -0.72 8.38
N GLY A 115 -6.32 0.17 7.74
CA GLY A 115 -5.81 0.02 6.38
C GLY A 115 -4.49 -0.76 6.29
N GLY A 116 -4.05 -1.40 7.41
CA GLY A 116 -2.84 -2.22 7.40
C GLY A 116 -1.56 -1.43 7.07
N GLY A 117 -1.47 -0.18 7.51
CA GLY A 117 -0.33 0.73 7.29
C GLY A 117 -0.57 1.74 6.16
N SER A 118 -1.75 1.77 5.55
CA SER A 118 -2.13 2.80 4.58
C SER A 118 -3.43 3.49 4.98
N CYS A 119 -3.58 4.75 4.61
CA CYS A 119 -4.82 5.51 4.77
C CYS A 119 -5.08 6.37 3.53
N LYS A 120 -6.32 6.77 3.36
CA LYS A 120 -6.78 7.65 2.29
C LYS A 120 -7.30 8.94 2.88
N ILE A 121 -6.76 10.05 2.45
CA ILE A 121 -7.20 11.39 2.85
C ILE A 121 -8.01 11.98 1.70
N VAL A 122 -9.26 12.31 1.97
CA VAL A 122 -10.16 12.89 1.00
C VAL A 122 -10.44 14.34 1.38
N VAL A 123 -10.00 15.26 0.55
CA VAL A 123 -10.27 16.70 0.69
C VAL A 123 -11.50 17.03 -0.12
N GLN A 124 -12.56 17.48 0.55
CA GLN A 124 -13.81 17.86 -0.11
C GLN A 124 -13.68 19.27 -0.71
N GLU A 125 -13.85 19.37 -2.02
CA GLU A 125 -13.79 20.62 -2.79
C GLU A 125 -15.10 20.81 -3.56
N GLU A 126 -15.40 22.05 -3.98
CA GLU A 126 -16.64 22.38 -4.70
C GLU A 126 -16.70 21.71 -6.09
N ASP A 127 -15.54 21.55 -6.73
CA ASP A 127 -15.40 20.95 -8.06
C ASP A 127 -15.25 19.42 -8.05
N GLY A 128 -15.28 18.79 -6.87
CA GLY A 128 -15.12 17.35 -6.67
C GLY A 128 -14.05 17.01 -5.64
N ASP A 129 -14.21 15.86 -5.03
CA ASP A 129 -13.31 15.40 -3.96
C ASP A 129 -11.93 15.02 -4.51
N ARG A 130 -10.87 15.47 -3.82
CA ARG A 130 -9.50 15.07 -4.10
C ARG A 130 -9.04 14.04 -3.07
N ALA A 131 -8.69 12.84 -3.52
CA ALA A 131 -8.22 11.77 -2.67
C ALA A 131 -6.72 11.52 -2.84
N GLU A 132 -6.00 11.40 -1.73
CA GLU A 132 -4.60 10.99 -1.70
C GLU A 132 -4.39 9.82 -0.75
N ILE A 133 -3.54 8.87 -1.15
CA ILE A 133 -3.22 7.69 -0.37
C ILE A 133 -1.83 7.86 0.24
N PHE A 134 -1.74 7.60 1.55
CA PHE A 134 -0.51 7.63 2.32
C PHE A 134 -0.23 6.25 2.88
N SER A 135 1.02 5.82 2.84
CA SER A 135 1.47 4.56 3.42
C SER A 135 2.64 4.79 4.38
N THR A 136 2.59 4.12 5.53
CA THR A 136 3.72 4.02 6.47
C THR A 136 4.69 2.91 6.08
N ARG A 137 4.33 2.11 5.06
CA ARG A 137 5.17 1.07 4.50
C ARG A 137 5.86 1.58 3.25
N PHE A 138 7.04 1.07 3.00
CA PHE A 138 7.78 1.38 1.78
C PHE A 138 7.26 0.48 0.65
N GLU A 139 6.01 0.76 0.23
CA GLU A 139 5.26 -0.03 -0.75
C GLU A 139 4.68 0.88 -1.84
N ALA A 140 4.65 0.40 -3.07
CA ALA A 140 3.92 1.01 -4.16
C ALA A 140 3.47 -0.07 -5.16
N ASP A 141 2.29 0.10 -5.75
CA ASP A 141 1.73 -0.78 -6.79
C ASP A 141 1.70 -2.28 -6.39
N GLY A 142 1.45 -2.57 -5.11
CA GLY A 142 1.40 -3.93 -4.55
C GLY A 142 2.77 -4.58 -4.33
N MET A 143 3.86 -3.83 -4.50
CA MET A 143 5.23 -4.28 -4.23
C MET A 143 5.79 -3.62 -2.98
N THR A 144 6.39 -4.43 -2.11
CA THR A 144 7.16 -3.95 -0.96
C THR A 144 8.59 -3.71 -1.38
N PHE A 145 9.12 -2.53 -1.06
CA PHE A 145 10.51 -2.15 -1.33
C PHE A 145 11.32 -2.18 -0.05
N GLU A 146 12.57 -2.53 -0.17
CA GLU A 146 13.50 -2.38 0.95
C GLU A 146 13.86 -0.89 1.15
N VAL A 147 13.88 -0.46 2.41
CA VAL A 147 14.31 0.90 2.74
C VAL A 147 15.77 1.08 2.33
N PRO A 148 16.12 2.07 1.50
CA PRO A 148 17.50 2.27 1.08
C PRO A 148 18.41 2.50 2.28
N THR A 149 19.35 1.59 2.50
CA THR A 149 20.39 1.71 3.53
C THR A 149 21.73 2.01 2.87
N GLU A 150 22.70 2.53 3.64
CA GLU A 150 24.06 2.78 3.14
C GLU A 150 24.72 1.50 2.60
N HIS A 151 24.36 0.35 3.18
CA HIS A 151 24.86 -0.95 2.77
C HIS A 151 24.43 -1.35 1.36
N MET A 152 23.26 -0.89 0.87
CA MET A 152 22.79 -1.18 -0.49
C MET A 152 23.66 -0.54 -1.57
N PHE A 153 24.44 0.49 -1.21
CA PHE A 153 25.33 1.21 -2.12
C PHE A 153 26.81 0.80 -1.92
N SER A 154 27.07 -0.20 -1.12
CA SER A 154 28.42 -0.73 -0.90
C SER A 154 28.77 -1.78 -1.96
N PHE A 155 29.89 -1.61 -2.67
CA PHE A 155 30.38 -2.56 -3.66
C PHE A 155 30.67 -3.97 -3.10
N ASN A 156 30.83 -4.11 -1.81
CA ASN A 156 31.14 -5.37 -1.13
C ASN A 156 29.90 -6.02 -0.49
N ASN A 157 28.69 -5.56 -0.81
CA ASN A 157 27.47 -6.11 -0.23
C ASN A 157 26.63 -6.77 -1.35
N PRO A 158 26.17 -8.01 -1.17
CA PRO A 158 25.34 -8.72 -2.14
C PRO A 158 23.90 -8.18 -2.22
N ILE A 159 23.50 -7.25 -1.34
CA ILE A 159 22.16 -6.64 -1.37
C ILE A 159 21.97 -5.91 -2.69
N GLY A 160 20.93 -6.29 -3.44
CA GLY A 160 20.65 -5.75 -4.78
C GLY A 160 21.41 -6.43 -5.92
N ALA A 161 22.23 -7.43 -5.64
CA ALA A 161 22.82 -8.27 -6.67
C ALA A 161 21.74 -9.09 -7.40
N CYS A 162 21.94 -9.32 -8.67
CA CYS A 162 21.05 -10.18 -9.45
C CYS A 162 20.99 -11.59 -8.82
N PRO A 163 19.80 -12.15 -8.49
CA PRO A 163 19.68 -13.47 -7.86
C PRO A 163 20.17 -14.62 -8.75
N VAL A 164 20.38 -14.37 -10.04
CA VAL A 164 20.84 -15.39 -10.99
C VAL A 164 22.37 -15.41 -11.13
N CYS A 165 23.00 -14.23 -11.15
CA CYS A 165 24.45 -14.11 -11.32
C CYS A 165 25.18 -13.57 -10.10
N GLU A 166 24.47 -13.31 -8.99
CA GLU A 166 25.00 -12.79 -7.73
C GLU A 166 25.92 -11.55 -7.87
N GLY A 167 25.71 -10.77 -8.94
CA GLY A 167 26.52 -9.60 -9.25
C GLY A 167 27.72 -9.85 -10.16
N TYR A 168 28.00 -11.09 -10.51
CA TYR A 168 29.16 -11.45 -11.34
C TYR A 168 28.96 -11.17 -12.85
N GLY A 169 27.74 -10.84 -13.28
CA GLY A 169 27.41 -10.59 -14.70
C GLY A 169 27.47 -11.85 -15.59
N LYS A 170 27.84 -12.98 -15.03
CA LYS A 170 27.91 -14.30 -15.70
C LYS A 170 27.35 -15.35 -14.75
N VAL A 171 26.60 -16.30 -15.30
CA VAL A 171 26.18 -17.48 -14.56
C VAL A 171 27.29 -18.51 -14.67
N VAL A 172 27.83 -18.93 -13.54
CA VAL A 172 28.79 -20.04 -13.48
C VAL A 172 27.96 -21.32 -13.45
N GLY A 173 28.04 -22.08 -14.49
CA GLY A 173 27.33 -23.37 -14.62
C GLY A 173 28.20 -24.36 -15.39
N ILE A 174 27.82 -25.61 -15.35
CA ILE A 174 28.39 -26.64 -16.20
C ILE A 174 27.84 -26.45 -17.60
N ASP A 175 28.73 -26.19 -18.57
CA ASP A 175 28.36 -26.15 -19.98
C ASP A 175 28.29 -27.60 -20.49
N GLU A 176 27.06 -28.06 -20.68
CA GLU A 176 26.81 -29.45 -21.13
C GLU A 176 27.46 -29.74 -22.48
N GLU A 177 27.61 -28.75 -23.38
CA GLU A 177 28.22 -28.92 -24.68
C GLU A 177 29.73 -29.04 -24.59
N LEU A 178 30.35 -28.46 -23.56
CA LEU A 178 31.78 -28.64 -23.29
C LEU A 178 32.06 -29.95 -22.56
N VAL A 179 31.10 -30.46 -21.76
CA VAL A 179 31.26 -31.73 -21.03
C VAL A 179 30.95 -32.93 -21.92
N VAL A 180 29.96 -32.83 -22.81
CA VAL A 180 29.54 -33.87 -23.72
C VAL A 180 29.51 -33.30 -25.15
N PRO A 181 30.67 -33.12 -25.81
CA PRO A 181 30.75 -32.49 -27.12
C PRO A 181 30.09 -33.30 -28.22
N ASP A 182 29.99 -34.60 -28.06
CA ASP A 182 29.30 -35.47 -29.02
C ASP A 182 28.19 -36.32 -28.35
N LYS A 183 26.98 -35.77 -28.31
CA LYS A 183 25.79 -36.40 -27.75
C LYS A 183 25.32 -37.67 -28.52
N THR A 184 25.93 -37.99 -29.64
CA THR A 184 25.60 -39.19 -30.43
C THR A 184 26.41 -40.40 -30.01
N ARG A 185 27.46 -40.23 -29.20
CA ARG A 185 28.29 -41.29 -28.64
C ARG A 185 27.84 -41.70 -27.25
N SER A 186 28.10 -42.95 -26.91
CA SER A 186 27.93 -43.41 -25.54
C SER A 186 29.14 -43.04 -24.69
N ILE A 187 28.98 -43.06 -23.35
CA ILE A 187 30.08 -42.83 -22.42
C ILE A 187 31.24 -43.83 -22.64
N TYR A 188 30.95 -45.04 -23.11
CA TYR A 188 31.94 -46.06 -23.45
C TYR A 188 32.70 -45.80 -24.78
N ASP A 189 32.19 -44.89 -25.60
CA ASP A 189 32.78 -44.50 -26.90
C ASP A 189 33.38 -43.10 -26.86
N ASP A 190 33.89 -42.68 -25.70
CA ASP A 190 34.54 -41.37 -25.49
C ASP A 190 33.62 -40.17 -25.81
N ALA A 191 32.40 -40.17 -25.27
CA ALA A 191 31.47 -39.02 -25.37
C ALA A 191 31.82 -37.87 -24.41
N ILE A 192 32.71 -38.12 -23.44
CA ILE A 192 33.22 -37.18 -22.44
C ILE A 192 34.72 -37.10 -22.52
#